data_0644e3f1aa4727635a71bd399d121291
#
_entry.id   0644e3f1aa4727635a71bd399d121291
#
_cell.length_a   1.000
_cell.length_b   1.000
_cell.length_c   1.000
_cell.angle_alpha   90.00
_cell.angle_beta   90.00
_cell.angle_gamma   90.00
#
_symmetry.space_group_name_H-M   'P 1'
#
loop_
_entity.id
_entity.type
_entity.pdbx_description
1 polymer ?
#
loop_
_entity_poly.entity_id
_entity_poly.type
_entity_poly.pdbx_seq_one_letter_code
_entity_poly.pdbx_strand_id
1 'polypeptide(L)'
;MSVPCAARTRGAAIALSLAPLLLCARPAGADDQLIFSGNGSTLTGDHGGGGGSATWLRKFDTGSLIGLGAEYQTVYNSHWTLGTFNGALALGQSTVKTTLYAEAHLGAGDTAGEAFRYTNVAGGLFSTLTPWLTVQLEERYIDIEPSHGHLPKVGLSFRLAPKLLAALSYAQSFGGNLGTKLGTARVDYSGTHFTWLVGGAYGPVAPSILNLVGQVLAPSPTLKEGFIGAGKSFGRTDLQLIGDYQDLEGFKRTTITLNCTVHLGALRPSS
;
A
#
# COMPACT_ATOMS: atom_id res chain seq x y z
N MET A 1 -19.41 45.21 -3.54
CA MET A 1 -17.94 45.24 -3.45
C MET A 1 -17.46 43.83 -3.40
N SER A 2 -17.01 43.35 -4.52
CA SER A 2 -16.52 41.96 -4.70
C SER A 2 -15.00 41.93 -4.60
N VAL A 3 -14.49 41.15 -3.66
CA VAL A 3 -13.04 40.89 -3.50
C VAL A 3 -12.71 39.61 -4.26
N PRO A 4 -11.75 39.60 -5.20
CA PRO A 4 -11.36 38.38 -5.91
C PRO A 4 -10.43 37.54 -5.01
N CYS A 5 -10.80 36.28 -4.79
CA CYS A 5 -10.00 35.25 -4.15
C CYS A 5 -8.93 34.77 -5.16
N ALA A 6 -7.67 35.16 -4.91
CA ALA A 6 -6.53 34.67 -5.70
C ALA A 6 -6.08 33.33 -5.13
N ALA A 7 -6.39 32.23 -5.82
CA ALA A 7 -5.86 30.92 -5.56
C ALA A 7 -4.33 30.90 -5.82
N ARG A 8 -3.53 30.76 -4.78
CA ARG A 8 -2.09 30.52 -4.87
C ARG A 8 -1.82 29.01 -4.91
N THR A 9 -1.70 28.48 -6.10
CA THR A 9 -1.08 27.18 -6.35
C THR A 9 0.44 27.29 -6.11
N ARG A 10 0.90 26.90 -4.95
CA ARG A 10 2.35 26.70 -4.66
C ARG A 10 2.49 25.44 -3.82
N GLY A 11 2.83 24.33 -4.44
CA GLY A 11 3.11 23.09 -3.72
C GLY A 11 3.63 21.90 -4.54
N ALA A 12 3.65 22.00 -5.86
CA ALA A 12 3.93 20.82 -6.69
C ALA A 12 5.40 20.65 -7.18
N ALA A 13 6.35 21.47 -6.73
CA ALA A 13 7.68 21.57 -7.37
C ALA A 13 8.83 20.84 -6.67
N ILE A 14 8.67 20.23 -5.49
CA ILE A 14 9.82 19.74 -4.69
C ILE A 14 10.04 18.22 -4.81
N ALA A 15 9.06 17.43 -5.19
CA ALA A 15 9.19 15.96 -5.21
C ALA A 15 9.91 15.39 -6.45
N LEU A 16 10.11 16.15 -7.52
CA LEU A 16 10.69 15.66 -8.77
C LEU A 16 12.23 15.76 -8.86
N SER A 17 12.91 16.42 -7.93
CA SER A 17 14.34 16.74 -8.07
C SER A 17 15.33 15.71 -7.50
N LEU A 18 14.87 14.68 -6.75
CA LEU A 18 15.75 13.66 -6.16
C LEU A 18 15.89 12.37 -6.98
N ALA A 19 14.97 12.12 -7.91
CA ALA A 19 14.97 10.92 -8.73
C ALA A 19 16.20 10.75 -9.67
N PRO A 20 16.76 11.79 -10.29
CA PRO A 20 17.89 11.62 -11.24
C PRO A 20 19.22 11.31 -10.58
N LEU A 21 19.46 11.66 -9.32
CA LEU A 21 20.77 11.46 -8.66
C LEU A 21 21.04 10.01 -8.25
N LEU A 22 20.01 9.18 -8.07
CA LEU A 22 20.13 7.76 -7.67
C LEU A 22 20.29 6.81 -8.88
N LEU A 23 20.03 7.28 -10.09
CA LEU A 23 20.14 6.49 -11.32
C LEU A 23 21.59 6.28 -11.81
N CYS A 24 22.57 7.02 -11.27
CA CYS A 24 23.93 7.07 -11.83
C CYS A 24 24.87 5.94 -11.39
N ALA A 25 24.54 5.14 -10.40
CA ALA A 25 25.36 4.00 -9.97
C ALA A 25 24.57 2.69 -10.09
N ARG A 26 24.65 2.01 -11.23
CA ARG A 26 24.15 0.64 -11.38
C ARG A 26 25.20 -0.35 -10.87
N PRO A 27 25.07 -0.96 -9.70
CA PRO A 27 25.80 -2.19 -9.41
C PRO A 27 25.31 -3.28 -10.38
N ALA A 28 26.26 -4.06 -10.93
CA ALA A 28 25.93 -5.22 -11.74
C ALA A 28 25.00 -6.15 -10.93
N GLY A 29 23.83 -6.51 -11.49
CA GLY A 29 22.90 -7.43 -10.86
C GLY A 29 21.67 -6.81 -10.14
N ALA A 30 21.49 -5.50 -10.16
CA ALA A 30 20.27 -4.87 -9.64
C ALA A 30 19.18 -4.76 -10.72
N ASP A 31 17.92 -5.02 -10.34
CA ASP A 31 16.74 -4.81 -11.18
C ASP A 31 15.97 -3.58 -10.69
N ASP A 32 15.93 -2.55 -11.52
CA ASP A 32 15.21 -1.31 -11.26
C ASP A 32 13.80 -1.40 -11.84
N GLN A 33 12.82 -0.96 -11.07
CA GLN A 33 11.42 -0.92 -11.47
C GLN A 33 10.83 0.45 -11.19
N LEU A 34 9.93 0.90 -12.08
CA LEU A 34 9.02 2.01 -11.83
C LEU A 34 7.62 1.45 -11.69
N ILE A 35 6.97 1.78 -10.58
CA ILE A 35 5.62 1.36 -10.27
C ILE A 35 4.75 2.60 -10.25
N PHE A 36 3.73 2.62 -11.10
CA PHE A 36 2.69 3.65 -11.14
C PHE A 36 1.39 3.02 -10.69
N SER A 37 0.66 3.72 -9.83
CA SER A 37 -0.69 3.32 -9.42
C SER A 37 -1.63 4.49 -9.63
N GLY A 38 -2.83 4.20 -10.12
CA GLY A 38 -3.93 5.15 -10.19
C GLY A 38 -5.19 4.50 -9.67
N ASN A 39 -6.00 5.23 -8.91
CA ASN A 39 -7.26 4.74 -8.40
C ASN A 39 -8.37 5.77 -8.55
N GLY A 40 -9.60 5.27 -8.64
CA GLY A 40 -10.82 6.04 -8.53
C GLY A 40 -11.79 5.32 -7.61
N SER A 41 -12.50 6.06 -6.79
CA SER A 41 -13.50 5.50 -5.87
C SER A 41 -14.81 6.27 -5.92
N THR A 42 -15.90 5.54 -5.69
CA THR A 42 -17.22 6.09 -5.41
C THR A 42 -17.58 5.80 -3.96
N LEU A 43 -18.23 6.76 -3.31
CA LEU A 43 -18.65 6.68 -1.92
C LEU A 43 -20.18 6.90 -1.82
N THR A 44 -20.79 6.43 -0.75
CA THR A 44 -22.20 6.71 -0.45
C THR A 44 -22.49 8.21 -0.47
N GLY A 45 -23.60 8.63 -1.10
CA GLY A 45 -24.01 10.04 -1.20
C GLY A 45 -23.45 10.78 -2.41
N ASP A 46 -23.14 10.09 -3.50
CA ASP A 46 -22.62 10.63 -4.78
C ASP A 46 -21.26 11.36 -4.65
N HIS A 47 -20.49 11.01 -3.65
CA HIS A 47 -19.15 11.51 -3.46
C HIS A 47 -18.14 10.57 -4.11
N GLY A 48 -17.02 11.12 -4.52
CA GLY A 48 -15.95 10.37 -5.16
C GLY A 48 -14.59 10.67 -4.55
N GLY A 49 -13.62 9.93 -4.98
CA GLY A 49 -12.23 10.13 -4.65
C GLY A 49 -11.34 9.51 -5.72
N GLY A 50 -10.07 9.76 -5.62
CA GLY A 50 -9.09 9.16 -6.51
C GLY A 50 -7.69 9.58 -6.15
N GLY A 51 -6.74 9.01 -6.81
CA GLY A 51 -5.36 9.36 -6.57
C GLY A 51 -4.40 8.59 -7.43
N GLY A 52 -3.14 8.77 -7.15
CA GLY A 52 -2.09 8.05 -7.84
C GLY A 52 -0.78 8.10 -7.06
N SER A 53 0.09 7.18 -7.41
CA SER A 53 1.43 7.11 -6.85
C SER A 53 2.45 6.77 -7.94
N ALA A 54 3.69 7.14 -7.69
CA ALA A 54 4.83 6.72 -8.46
C ALA A 54 5.94 6.30 -7.50
N THR A 55 6.47 5.08 -7.68
CA THR A 55 7.52 4.52 -6.84
C THR A 55 8.63 3.97 -7.72
N TRP A 56 9.86 4.38 -7.46
CA TRP A 56 11.04 3.70 -7.95
C TRP A 56 11.44 2.63 -6.95
N LEU A 57 11.73 1.42 -7.43
CA LEU A 57 12.12 0.27 -6.63
C LEU A 57 13.39 -0.34 -7.22
N ARG A 58 14.40 -0.57 -6.40
CA ARG A 58 15.60 -1.34 -6.75
C ARG A 58 15.61 -2.66 -5.99
N LYS A 59 15.70 -3.75 -6.74
CA LYS A 59 15.92 -5.10 -6.20
C LYS A 59 17.36 -5.51 -6.42
N PHE A 60 17.97 -6.05 -5.38
CA PHE A 60 19.34 -6.55 -5.40
C PHE A 60 19.34 -8.08 -5.55
N ASP A 61 20.43 -8.65 -6.08
CA ASP A 61 20.58 -10.11 -6.24
C ASP A 61 20.50 -10.88 -4.92
N THR A 62 20.79 -10.23 -3.81
CA THR A 62 20.62 -10.77 -2.45
C THR A 62 19.16 -11.04 -2.08
N GLY A 63 18.19 -10.54 -2.87
CA GLY A 63 16.77 -10.52 -2.54
C GLY A 63 16.34 -9.33 -1.68
N SER A 64 17.28 -8.47 -1.31
CA SER A 64 16.99 -7.19 -0.65
C SER A 64 16.41 -6.19 -1.63
N LEU A 65 15.69 -5.18 -1.12
CA LEU A 65 15.13 -4.11 -1.95
C LEU A 65 15.15 -2.76 -1.21
N ILE A 66 15.11 -1.68 -1.99
CA ILE A 66 14.86 -0.32 -1.53
C ILE A 66 13.94 0.37 -2.53
N GLY A 67 13.00 1.15 -2.04
CA GLY A 67 12.07 1.93 -2.86
C GLY A 67 11.79 3.30 -2.26
N LEU A 68 11.60 4.26 -3.16
CA LEU A 68 11.21 5.64 -2.84
C LEU A 68 10.09 6.05 -3.78
N GLY A 69 9.13 6.78 -3.26
CA GLY A 69 8.00 7.21 -4.07
C GLY A 69 7.28 8.42 -3.51
N ALA A 70 6.25 8.80 -4.25
CA ALA A 70 5.31 9.83 -3.84
C ALA A 70 3.88 9.37 -4.16
N GLU A 71 2.94 9.79 -3.34
CA GLU A 71 1.53 9.48 -3.46
C GLU A 71 0.70 10.75 -3.29
N TYR A 72 -0.35 10.87 -4.09
CA TYR A 72 -1.40 11.87 -3.93
C TYR A 72 -2.74 11.18 -3.91
N GLN A 73 -3.58 11.54 -2.95
CA GLN A 73 -4.92 11.01 -2.79
C GLN A 73 -5.91 12.14 -2.51
N THR A 74 -7.13 11.96 -2.99
CA THR A 74 -8.28 12.79 -2.64
C THR A 74 -9.47 11.88 -2.35
N VAL A 75 -10.18 12.16 -1.28
CA VAL A 75 -11.40 11.46 -0.88
C VAL A 75 -12.36 12.48 -0.32
N TYR A 76 -13.48 12.69 -1.00
CA TYR A 76 -14.49 13.67 -0.62
C TYR A 76 -13.89 15.08 -0.43
N ASN A 77 -13.87 15.63 0.78
CA ASN A 77 -13.33 16.95 1.11
C ASN A 77 -11.89 16.90 1.65
N SER A 78 -11.23 15.75 1.53
CA SER A 78 -9.88 15.55 2.03
C SER A 78 -8.92 15.29 0.88
N HIS A 79 -7.71 15.83 0.99
CA HIS A 79 -6.62 15.49 0.09
C HIS A 79 -5.30 15.45 0.85
N TRP A 80 -4.36 14.63 0.39
CA TRP A 80 -3.03 14.52 1.00
C TRP A 80 -1.96 14.15 -0.02
N THR A 81 -0.74 14.51 0.32
CA THR A 81 0.47 14.16 -0.43
C THR A 81 1.46 13.52 0.51
N LEU A 82 1.99 12.37 0.12
CA LEU A 82 2.91 11.58 0.92
C LEU A 82 4.20 11.33 0.16
N GLY A 83 5.33 11.35 0.87
CA GLY A 83 6.54 10.65 0.49
C GLY A 83 6.47 9.22 1.01
N THR A 84 6.90 8.24 0.20
CA THR A 84 6.89 6.83 0.58
C THR A 84 8.29 6.25 0.54
N PHE A 85 8.59 5.40 1.52
CA PHE A 85 9.82 4.61 1.59
C PHE A 85 9.46 3.14 1.79
N ASN A 86 10.16 2.26 1.09
CA ASN A 86 10.07 0.82 1.25
C ASN A 86 11.46 0.22 1.29
N GLY A 87 11.75 -0.62 2.27
CA GLY A 87 13.02 -1.32 2.39
C GLY A 87 12.80 -2.76 2.82
N ALA A 88 13.57 -3.69 2.25
CA ALA A 88 13.61 -5.05 2.74
C ALA A 88 15.04 -5.59 2.66
N LEU A 89 15.45 -6.29 3.71
CA LEU A 89 16.74 -6.93 3.85
C LEU A 89 16.55 -8.45 3.96
N ALA A 90 16.97 -9.18 2.95
CA ALA A 90 16.99 -10.63 2.98
C ALA A 90 18.13 -11.14 3.86
N LEU A 91 17.81 -11.95 4.86
CA LEU A 91 18.75 -12.53 5.80
C LEU A 91 18.88 -14.04 5.57
N GLY A 92 20.12 -14.49 5.48
CA GLY A 92 20.48 -15.91 5.52
C GLY A 92 20.30 -16.67 4.18
N GLN A 93 21.12 -17.71 4.05
CA GLN A 93 21.05 -18.71 2.98
C GLN A 93 20.64 -20.09 3.50
N SER A 94 20.11 -20.14 4.73
CA SER A 94 19.70 -21.37 5.40
C SER A 94 18.33 -21.86 4.92
N THR A 95 17.90 -23.02 5.41
CA THR A 95 16.56 -23.59 5.20
C THR A 95 15.43 -22.63 5.62
N VAL A 96 15.69 -21.79 6.61
CA VAL A 96 14.78 -20.71 7.05
C VAL A 96 15.23 -19.41 6.41
N LYS A 97 14.43 -18.86 5.50
CA LYS A 97 14.66 -17.57 4.85
C LYS A 97 13.88 -16.50 5.59
N THR A 98 14.59 -15.54 6.15
CA THR A 98 13.97 -14.40 6.85
C THR A 98 14.23 -13.12 6.06
N THR A 99 13.21 -12.28 5.92
CA THR A 99 13.31 -10.95 5.34
C THR A 99 12.82 -9.96 6.38
N LEU A 100 13.66 -9.01 6.77
CA LEU A 100 13.26 -7.83 7.52
C LEU A 100 12.75 -6.79 6.54
N TYR A 101 11.71 -6.05 6.92
CA TYR A 101 11.22 -4.94 6.08
C TYR A 101 10.87 -3.72 6.92
N ALA A 102 10.89 -2.58 6.27
CA ALA A 102 10.42 -1.31 6.79
C ALA A 102 9.66 -0.56 5.70
N GLU A 103 8.63 0.16 6.11
CA GLU A 103 7.78 0.97 5.26
C GLU A 103 7.48 2.29 5.96
N ALA A 104 7.45 3.39 5.23
CA ALA A 104 7.04 4.68 5.76
C ALA A 104 6.25 5.46 4.71
N HIS A 105 5.12 6.04 5.14
CA HIS A 105 4.33 7.01 4.40
C HIS A 105 4.22 8.26 5.26
N LEU A 106 4.84 9.33 4.81
CA LEU A 106 4.99 10.57 5.58
C LEU A 106 4.53 11.75 4.73
N GLY A 107 3.72 12.62 5.30
CA GLY A 107 3.27 13.80 4.58
C GLY A 107 2.25 14.63 5.34
N ALA A 108 1.46 15.35 4.58
CA ALA A 108 0.44 16.23 5.09
C ALA A 108 -0.77 16.26 4.15
N GLY A 109 -1.89 16.64 4.68
CA GLY A 109 -3.14 16.82 3.95
C GLY A 109 -3.96 17.95 4.52
N ASP A 110 -5.14 18.10 3.93
CA ASP A 110 -6.16 19.04 4.34
C ASP A 110 -7.52 18.34 4.30
N THR A 111 -8.34 18.63 5.29
CA THR A 111 -9.74 18.18 5.35
C THR A 111 -10.62 19.39 5.60
N ALA A 112 -11.39 19.80 4.61
CA ALA A 112 -12.31 20.95 4.67
C ALA A 112 -11.62 22.26 5.10
N GLY A 113 -10.34 22.45 4.74
CA GLY A 113 -9.53 23.62 5.07
C GLY A 113 -8.72 23.50 6.37
N GLU A 114 -8.81 22.38 7.07
CA GLU A 114 -8.01 22.06 8.24
C GLU A 114 -6.86 21.13 7.88
N ALA A 115 -5.63 21.61 8.05
CA ALA A 115 -4.43 20.83 7.77
C ALA A 115 -4.23 19.72 8.80
N PHE A 116 -3.81 18.55 8.33
CA PHE A 116 -3.43 17.43 9.20
C PHE A 116 -2.08 16.82 8.80
N ARG A 117 -1.42 16.18 9.77
CA ARG A 117 -0.21 15.39 9.54
C ARG A 117 -0.60 13.96 9.24
N TYR A 118 0.15 13.35 8.32
CA TYR A 118 0.05 11.94 7.99
C TYR A 118 1.37 11.24 8.29
N THR A 119 1.36 10.30 9.24
CA THR A 119 2.49 9.43 9.56
C THR A 119 1.99 8.00 9.66
N ASN A 120 2.54 7.12 8.82
CA ASN A 120 2.26 5.70 8.86
C ASN A 120 3.58 4.97 8.61
N VAL A 121 4.13 4.34 9.65
CA VAL A 121 5.43 3.69 9.63
C VAL A 121 5.26 2.26 10.10
N ALA A 122 5.79 1.30 9.35
CA ALA A 122 5.77 -0.11 9.70
C ALA A 122 7.17 -0.73 9.63
N GLY A 123 7.38 -1.72 10.47
CA GLY A 123 8.54 -2.60 10.41
C GLY A 123 8.15 -4.01 10.79
N GLY A 124 8.82 -4.99 10.22
CA GLY A 124 8.46 -6.37 10.48
C GLY A 124 9.38 -7.38 9.85
N LEU A 125 8.94 -8.61 9.90
CA LEU A 125 9.66 -9.71 9.29
C LEU A 125 8.71 -10.71 8.64
N PHE A 126 9.22 -11.34 7.57
CA PHE A 126 8.68 -12.56 6.99
C PHE A 126 9.68 -13.68 7.23
N SER A 127 9.26 -14.81 7.77
CA SER A 127 10.10 -15.96 7.97
C SER A 127 9.47 -17.20 7.35
N THR A 128 10.13 -17.75 6.31
CA THR A 128 9.72 -19.02 5.67
C THR A 128 10.23 -20.18 6.50
N LEU A 129 9.35 -20.75 7.32
CA LEU A 129 9.67 -21.84 8.23
C LEU A 129 9.77 -23.19 7.52
N THR A 130 8.93 -23.38 6.48
CA THR A 130 8.92 -24.58 5.63
C THR A 130 8.67 -24.13 4.18
N PRO A 131 8.87 -24.98 3.16
CA PRO A 131 8.58 -24.64 1.76
C PRO A 131 7.13 -24.21 1.49
N TRP A 132 6.21 -24.53 2.40
CA TRP A 132 4.79 -24.25 2.27
C TRP A 132 4.25 -23.26 3.29
N LEU A 133 5.04 -22.86 4.33
CA LEU A 133 4.59 -21.98 5.41
C LEU A 133 5.54 -20.79 5.60
N THR A 134 5.00 -19.59 5.52
CA THR A 134 5.67 -18.33 5.90
C THR A 134 4.88 -17.64 7.01
N VAL A 135 5.57 -17.17 8.03
CA VAL A 135 5.01 -16.35 9.13
C VAL A 135 5.39 -14.90 8.90
N GLN A 136 4.47 -13.99 9.17
CA GLN A 136 4.69 -12.55 9.19
C GLN A 136 4.45 -12.01 10.60
N LEU A 137 5.36 -11.13 11.04
CA LEU A 137 5.16 -10.27 12.20
C LEU A 137 5.42 -8.83 11.76
N GLU A 138 4.52 -7.92 12.12
CA GLU A 138 4.62 -6.49 11.77
C GLU A 138 4.21 -5.66 12.99
N GLU A 139 4.91 -4.57 13.19
CA GLU A 139 4.49 -3.47 14.04
C GLU A 139 4.32 -2.24 13.16
N ARG A 140 3.16 -1.57 13.29
CA ARG A 140 2.83 -0.36 12.56
C ARG A 140 2.43 0.74 13.53
N TYR A 141 3.06 1.90 13.40
CA TYR A 141 2.64 3.13 14.06
C TYR A 141 1.88 4.02 13.08
N ILE A 142 0.73 4.49 13.50
CA ILE A 142 -0.15 5.36 12.72
C ILE A 142 -0.41 6.62 13.53
N ASP A 143 -0.21 7.78 12.90
CA ASP A 143 -0.56 9.10 13.42
C ASP A 143 -1.13 9.93 12.26
N ILE A 144 -2.44 9.89 12.14
CA ILE A 144 -3.24 10.55 11.11
C ILE A 144 -4.40 11.20 11.84
N GLU A 145 -4.25 12.48 12.15
CA GLU A 145 -5.23 13.22 12.96
C GLU A 145 -6.67 12.98 12.52
N PRO A 146 -7.58 12.72 13.46
CA PRO A 146 -7.41 12.67 14.92
C PRO A 146 -6.96 11.31 15.48
N SER A 147 -6.61 10.34 14.63
CA SER A 147 -6.34 8.94 15.03
C SER A 147 -4.84 8.69 15.18
N HIS A 148 -4.43 8.06 16.26
CA HIS A 148 -3.07 7.61 16.46
C HIS A 148 -3.02 6.30 17.27
N GLY A 149 -1.94 5.55 17.12
CA GLY A 149 -1.71 4.31 17.89
C GLY A 149 -0.81 3.32 17.18
N HIS A 150 -0.66 2.18 17.81
CA HIS A 150 0.12 1.04 17.36
C HIS A 150 -0.80 -0.05 16.83
N LEU A 151 -0.40 -0.72 15.76
CA LEU A 151 -1.16 -1.79 15.11
C LEU A 151 -0.25 -2.99 14.80
N PRO A 152 0.09 -3.82 15.81
CA PRO A 152 0.75 -5.08 15.56
C PRO A 152 -0.12 -6.00 14.73
N LYS A 153 0.52 -6.73 13.83
CA LYS A 153 -0.10 -7.71 12.95
C LYS A 153 0.68 -9.02 12.95
N VAL A 154 -0.03 -10.12 13.01
CA VAL A 154 0.48 -11.46 12.74
C VAL A 154 -0.16 -12.02 11.50
N GLY A 155 0.63 -12.67 10.65
CA GLY A 155 0.15 -13.27 9.41
C GLY A 155 0.75 -14.64 9.16
N LEU A 156 0.01 -15.46 8.44
CA LEU A 156 0.40 -16.78 7.97
C LEU A 156 0.14 -16.85 6.47
N SER A 157 1.11 -17.37 5.72
CA SER A 157 0.95 -17.63 4.29
C SER A 157 1.25 -19.08 3.98
N PHE A 158 0.36 -19.72 3.26
CA PHE A 158 0.39 -21.13 2.90
C PHE A 158 0.55 -21.28 1.39
N ARG A 159 1.63 -21.89 0.94
CA ARG A 159 1.78 -22.28 -0.46
C ARG A 159 0.99 -23.54 -0.72
N LEU A 160 -0.21 -23.42 -1.27
CA LEU A 160 -1.12 -24.54 -1.57
C LEU A 160 -0.67 -25.31 -2.83
N ALA A 161 -0.04 -24.62 -3.77
CA ALA A 161 0.55 -25.16 -4.99
C ALA A 161 1.71 -24.24 -5.45
N PRO A 162 2.55 -24.65 -6.43
CA PRO A 162 3.68 -23.84 -6.89
C PRO A 162 3.33 -22.40 -7.28
N LYS A 163 2.09 -22.17 -7.74
CA LYS A 163 1.59 -20.85 -8.20
C LYS A 163 0.43 -20.31 -7.36
N LEU A 164 0.04 -21.00 -6.29
CA LEU A 164 -1.12 -20.66 -5.47
C LEU A 164 -0.71 -20.43 -4.02
N LEU A 165 -0.98 -19.23 -3.50
CA LEU A 165 -0.71 -18.82 -2.14
C LEU A 165 -2.02 -18.43 -1.44
N ALA A 166 -2.26 -18.93 -0.23
CA ALA A 166 -3.29 -18.43 0.66
C ALA A 166 -2.63 -17.69 1.82
N ALA A 167 -3.19 -16.55 2.22
CA ALA A 167 -2.69 -15.76 3.33
C ALA A 167 -3.83 -15.39 4.27
N LEU A 168 -3.54 -15.43 5.57
CA LEU A 168 -4.41 -15.00 6.66
C LEU A 168 -3.63 -14.04 7.52
N SER A 169 -4.26 -12.98 8.02
CA SER A 169 -3.64 -12.14 9.03
C SER A 169 -4.65 -11.59 10.02
N TYR A 170 -4.14 -11.20 11.17
CA TYR A 170 -4.91 -10.51 12.21
C TYR A 170 -4.08 -9.35 12.74
N ALA A 171 -4.72 -8.20 12.87
CA ALA A 171 -4.14 -6.99 13.44
C ALA A 171 -5.06 -6.48 14.56
N GLN A 172 -4.47 -6.00 15.65
CA GLN A 172 -5.20 -5.39 16.75
C GLN A 172 -4.45 -4.19 17.27
N SER A 173 -5.09 -3.02 17.28
CA SER A 173 -4.48 -1.80 17.79
C SER A 173 -4.36 -1.81 19.31
N PHE A 174 -3.32 -1.13 19.80
CA PHE A 174 -3.15 -0.79 21.20
C PHE A 174 -2.50 0.60 21.34
N GLY A 175 -2.72 1.24 22.48
CA GLY A 175 -2.33 2.63 22.66
C GLY A 175 -3.08 3.58 21.72
N GLY A 176 -3.28 4.82 22.13
CA GLY A 176 -4.03 5.79 21.33
C GLY A 176 -5.51 5.44 21.16
N ASN A 177 -6.08 5.82 20.00
CA ASN A 177 -7.53 5.77 19.76
C ASN A 177 -7.93 5.04 18.45
N LEU A 178 -7.06 4.19 17.88
CA LEU A 178 -7.36 3.48 16.63
C LEU A 178 -8.54 2.50 16.75
N GLY A 179 -8.71 1.81 17.90
CA GLY A 179 -9.83 0.89 18.12
C GLY A 179 -9.97 -0.24 17.09
N THR A 180 -8.89 -0.61 16.40
CA THR A 180 -8.91 -1.54 15.26
C THR A 180 -8.69 -2.98 15.70
N LYS A 181 -9.51 -3.90 15.17
CA LYS A 181 -9.34 -5.37 15.26
C LYS A 181 -9.73 -5.98 13.93
N LEU A 182 -8.77 -6.29 13.07
CA LEU A 182 -9.00 -6.62 11.67
C LEU A 182 -8.43 -7.99 11.31
N GLY A 183 -9.31 -8.90 10.89
CA GLY A 183 -8.93 -10.15 10.26
C GLY A 183 -8.94 -10.01 8.74
N THR A 184 -7.94 -10.58 8.04
CA THR A 184 -7.89 -10.61 6.58
C THR A 184 -7.64 -12.01 6.06
N ALA A 185 -8.19 -12.32 4.89
CA ALA A 185 -7.94 -13.55 4.17
C ALA A 185 -7.75 -13.23 2.67
N ARG A 186 -6.78 -13.88 2.02
CA ARG A 186 -6.47 -13.65 0.61
C ARG A 186 -5.94 -14.91 -0.04
N VAL A 187 -6.26 -15.09 -1.31
CA VAL A 187 -5.70 -16.13 -2.18
C VAL A 187 -5.11 -15.44 -3.42
N ASP A 188 -3.88 -15.79 -3.75
CA ASP A 188 -3.13 -15.27 -4.89
C ASP A 188 -2.74 -16.41 -5.83
N TYR A 189 -2.89 -16.20 -7.12
CA TYR A 189 -2.31 -17.02 -8.16
C TYR A 189 -1.29 -16.22 -8.97
N SER A 190 -0.09 -16.77 -9.12
CA SER A 190 1.01 -16.13 -9.86
C SER A 190 1.46 -17.05 -10.99
N GLY A 191 0.81 -16.94 -12.15
CA GLY A 191 1.23 -17.60 -13.39
C GLY A 191 2.36 -16.84 -14.09
N THR A 192 2.87 -17.40 -15.20
CA THR A 192 3.97 -16.80 -15.97
C THR A 192 3.56 -15.49 -16.66
N HIS A 193 2.32 -15.43 -17.16
CA HIS A 193 1.81 -14.26 -17.90
C HIS A 193 0.54 -13.67 -17.30
N PHE A 194 -0.08 -14.38 -16.37
CA PHE A 194 -1.34 -13.98 -15.78
C PHE A 194 -1.31 -14.18 -14.27
N THR A 195 -1.80 -13.21 -13.53
CA THR A 195 -1.97 -13.25 -12.08
C THR A 195 -3.42 -12.95 -11.72
N TRP A 196 -3.89 -13.49 -10.62
CA TRP A 196 -5.14 -13.04 -10.02
C TRP A 196 -5.04 -13.10 -8.49
N LEU A 197 -5.87 -12.32 -7.85
CA LEU A 197 -6.03 -12.32 -6.40
C LEU A 197 -7.52 -12.17 -6.04
N VAL A 198 -7.90 -12.73 -4.92
CA VAL A 198 -9.20 -12.54 -4.30
C VAL A 198 -9.04 -12.57 -2.79
N GLY A 199 -9.79 -11.75 -2.09
CA GLY A 199 -9.73 -11.73 -0.64
C GLY A 199 -10.74 -10.79 -0.01
N GLY A 200 -10.58 -10.58 1.29
CA GLY A 200 -11.40 -9.68 2.05
C GLY A 200 -10.88 -9.44 3.45
N ALA A 201 -11.52 -8.52 4.14
CA ALA A 201 -11.24 -8.16 5.51
C ALA A 201 -12.53 -7.99 6.32
N TYR A 202 -12.45 -8.24 7.62
CA TYR A 202 -13.57 -8.08 8.52
C TYR A 202 -13.11 -7.64 9.90
N GLY A 203 -13.82 -6.67 10.49
CA GLY A 203 -13.64 -6.24 11.86
C GLY A 203 -13.71 -4.73 12.06
N PRO A 204 -13.73 -4.25 13.31
CA PRO A 204 -13.66 -2.83 13.62
C PRO A 204 -12.36 -2.21 13.09
N VAL A 205 -12.45 -1.04 12.47
CA VAL A 205 -11.30 -0.34 11.91
C VAL A 205 -11.43 1.17 12.05
N ALA A 206 -10.35 1.86 12.40
CA ALA A 206 -10.34 3.32 12.39
C ALA A 206 -10.47 3.83 10.94
N PRO A 207 -11.33 4.82 10.66
CA PRO A 207 -11.50 5.37 9.31
C PRO A 207 -10.19 5.91 8.70
N SER A 208 -9.29 6.43 9.50
CA SER A 208 -7.96 6.90 9.08
C SER A 208 -7.09 5.81 8.45
N ILE A 209 -7.21 4.55 8.91
CA ILE A 209 -6.49 3.39 8.33
C ILE A 209 -6.95 3.14 6.89
N LEU A 210 -8.21 3.45 6.59
CA LEU A 210 -8.81 3.29 5.26
C LEU A 210 -8.69 4.56 4.41
N ASN A 211 -7.89 5.53 4.86
CA ASN A 211 -7.80 6.84 4.21
C ASN A 211 -9.17 7.55 4.07
N LEU A 212 -9.99 7.46 5.10
CA LEU A 212 -11.31 8.12 5.20
C LEU A 212 -11.27 9.26 6.23
N VAL A 213 -10.19 10.01 6.24
CA VAL A 213 -9.98 11.16 7.13
C VAL A 213 -11.07 12.21 6.87
N GLY A 214 -11.62 12.78 7.94
CA GLY A 214 -12.66 13.81 7.84
C GLY A 214 -14.07 13.29 7.52
N GLN A 215 -14.28 11.98 7.38
CA GLN A 215 -15.61 11.41 7.24
C GLN A 215 -16.30 11.31 8.60
N VAL A 216 -17.60 11.62 8.62
CA VAL A 216 -18.45 11.46 9.83
C VAL A 216 -18.81 9.98 9.96
N LEU A 217 -17.95 9.22 10.58
CA LEU A 217 -18.12 7.80 10.86
C LEU A 217 -18.02 7.55 12.37
N ALA A 218 -18.52 6.40 12.81
CA ALA A 218 -18.23 5.92 14.16
C ALA A 218 -16.71 5.83 14.36
N PRO A 219 -16.18 5.97 15.58
CA PRO A 219 -14.73 5.93 15.84
C PRO A 219 -14.04 4.67 15.33
N SER A 220 -14.75 3.53 15.30
CA SER A 220 -14.24 2.26 14.78
C SER A 220 -15.39 1.45 14.20
N PRO A 221 -15.90 1.85 13.00
CA PRO A 221 -16.98 1.11 12.35
C PRO A 221 -16.51 -0.28 11.95
N THR A 222 -17.44 -1.23 11.87
CA THR A 222 -17.13 -2.58 11.40
C THR A 222 -16.97 -2.57 9.88
N LEU A 223 -15.75 -2.87 9.42
CA LEU A 223 -15.45 -3.07 8.00
C LEU A 223 -15.92 -4.45 7.55
N LYS A 224 -16.55 -4.49 6.39
CA LYS A 224 -16.75 -5.68 5.56
C LYS A 224 -16.16 -5.36 4.19
N GLU A 225 -15.08 -6.01 3.84
CA GLU A 225 -14.36 -5.76 2.60
C GLU A 225 -14.25 -7.02 1.75
N GLY A 226 -14.40 -6.84 0.44
CA GLY A 226 -14.11 -7.86 -0.55
C GLY A 226 -13.37 -7.25 -1.73
N PHE A 227 -12.31 -7.90 -2.19
CA PHE A 227 -11.55 -7.44 -3.34
C PHE A 227 -11.20 -8.59 -4.30
N ILE A 228 -11.06 -8.23 -5.57
CA ILE A 228 -10.63 -9.12 -6.64
C ILE A 228 -9.70 -8.35 -7.56
N GLY A 229 -8.67 -9.03 -8.07
CA GLY A 229 -7.76 -8.41 -9.03
C GLY A 229 -7.27 -9.40 -10.07
N ALA A 230 -6.90 -8.88 -11.22
CA ALA A 230 -6.26 -9.62 -12.30
C ALA A 230 -5.12 -8.81 -12.89
N GLY A 231 -4.06 -9.49 -13.32
CA GLY A 231 -2.90 -8.85 -13.92
C GLY A 231 -2.33 -9.68 -15.08
N LYS A 232 -1.61 -8.98 -15.94
CA LYS A 232 -0.94 -9.58 -17.09
C LYS A 232 0.39 -8.92 -17.36
N SER A 233 1.40 -9.73 -17.71
CA SER A 233 2.73 -9.26 -18.09
C SER A 233 2.84 -9.11 -19.61
N PHE A 234 3.40 -7.99 -20.05
CA PHE A 234 3.65 -7.62 -21.44
C PHE A 234 5.12 -7.23 -21.62
N GLY A 235 5.99 -8.21 -21.75
CA GLY A 235 7.43 -7.99 -21.87
C GLY A 235 8.01 -7.33 -20.60
N ARG A 236 8.31 -6.04 -20.65
CA ARG A 236 8.85 -5.27 -19.52
C ARG A 236 7.80 -4.59 -18.66
N THR A 237 6.53 -4.76 -18.97
CA THR A 237 5.45 -4.07 -18.29
C THR A 237 4.47 -5.07 -17.72
N ASP A 238 4.16 -4.94 -16.43
CA ASP A 238 3.10 -5.68 -15.77
C ASP A 238 1.94 -4.71 -15.50
N LEU A 239 0.74 -5.11 -15.92
CA LEU A 239 -0.49 -4.39 -15.62
C LEU A 239 -1.34 -5.22 -14.69
N GLN A 240 -1.93 -4.57 -13.66
CA GLN A 240 -2.86 -5.20 -12.73
C GLN A 240 -4.04 -4.27 -12.48
N LEU A 241 -5.25 -4.81 -12.57
CA LEU A 241 -6.50 -4.14 -12.21
C LEU A 241 -7.07 -4.81 -10.95
N ILE A 242 -7.46 -4.00 -9.98
CA ILE A 242 -8.06 -4.46 -8.71
C ILE A 242 -9.36 -3.71 -8.50
N GLY A 243 -10.44 -4.43 -8.24
CA GLY A 243 -11.70 -3.92 -7.74
C GLY A 243 -11.83 -4.23 -6.25
N ASP A 244 -12.24 -3.27 -5.46
CA ASP A 244 -12.43 -3.36 -4.03
C ASP A 244 -13.81 -2.79 -3.65
N TYR A 245 -14.50 -3.48 -2.74
CA TYR A 245 -15.75 -3.03 -2.16
C TYR A 245 -15.67 -3.07 -0.65
N GLN A 246 -16.01 -1.98 0.00
CA GLN A 246 -16.00 -1.80 1.45
C GLN A 246 -17.39 -1.34 1.93
N ASP A 247 -17.88 -1.96 2.99
CA ASP A 247 -19.04 -1.54 3.75
C ASP A 247 -18.63 -1.30 5.22
N LEU A 248 -18.83 -0.07 5.68
CA LEU A 248 -18.52 0.39 7.03
C LEU A 248 -19.81 0.84 7.72
N GLU A 249 -20.66 -0.13 8.10
CA GLU A 249 -21.92 0.14 8.79
C GLU A 249 -22.85 1.09 8.02
N GLY A 250 -22.94 0.88 6.68
CA GLY A 250 -23.79 1.66 5.79
C GLY A 250 -23.07 2.73 4.98
N PHE A 251 -21.83 3.09 5.33
CA PHE A 251 -20.96 3.86 4.45
C PHE A 251 -20.24 2.92 3.49
N LYS A 252 -20.57 2.99 2.21
CA LYS A 252 -20.04 2.07 1.18
C LYS A 252 -19.03 2.80 0.30
N ARG A 253 -17.93 2.10 -0.01
CA ARG A 253 -16.93 2.55 -0.97
C ARG A 253 -16.64 1.45 -1.98
N THR A 254 -16.63 1.82 -3.25
CA THR A 254 -16.10 0.96 -4.32
C THR A 254 -14.90 1.66 -4.91
N THR A 255 -13.78 0.95 -5.02
CA THR A 255 -12.53 1.47 -5.57
C THR A 255 -12.08 0.60 -6.73
N ILE A 256 -11.59 1.23 -7.79
CA ILE A 256 -10.90 0.55 -8.89
C ILE A 256 -9.48 1.10 -8.92
N THR A 257 -8.48 0.21 -8.88
CA THR A 257 -7.07 0.54 -8.91
C THR A 257 -6.40 -0.10 -10.12
N LEU A 258 -5.64 0.68 -10.87
CA LEU A 258 -4.77 0.22 -11.94
C LEU A 258 -3.32 0.39 -11.50
N ASN A 259 -2.56 -0.71 -11.49
CA ASN A 259 -1.12 -0.71 -11.26
C ASN A 259 -0.38 -1.02 -12.56
N CYS A 260 0.70 -0.29 -12.81
CA CYS A 260 1.60 -0.49 -13.93
C CYS A 260 3.03 -0.56 -13.40
N THR A 261 3.69 -1.70 -13.57
CA THR A 261 5.10 -1.88 -13.21
C THR A 261 5.95 -1.95 -14.47
N VAL A 262 6.94 -1.10 -14.59
CA VAL A 262 7.90 -1.06 -15.70
C VAL A 262 9.25 -1.54 -15.21
N HIS A 263 9.77 -2.64 -15.76
CA HIS A 263 11.10 -3.19 -15.46
C HIS A 263 12.16 -2.49 -16.31
N LEU A 264 13.09 -1.77 -15.68
CA LEU A 264 14.14 -0.99 -16.34
C LEU A 264 15.41 -1.82 -16.62
N GLY A 265 15.55 -3.00 -16.01
CA GLY A 265 16.65 -3.93 -16.23
C GLY A 265 16.63 -4.61 -17.60
N ALA A 266 17.70 -5.32 -17.97
CA ALA A 266 17.69 -6.18 -19.14
C ALA A 266 16.67 -7.30 -18.96
N LEU A 267 15.89 -7.60 -20.03
CA LEU A 267 15.02 -8.78 -20.02
C LEU A 267 15.88 -10.01 -19.70
N ARG A 268 15.64 -10.69 -18.58
CA ARG A 268 16.21 -12.03 -18.40
C ARG A 268 15.56 -12.92 -19.45
N PRO A 269 16.34 -13.68 -20.26
CA PRO A 269 15.75 -14.64 -21.17
C PRO A 269 14.87 -15.59 -20.34
N SER A 270 13.63 -15.79 -20.78
CA SER A 270 12.70 -16.76 -20.19
C SER A 270 13.34 -18.15 -20.29
N SER A 271 13.80 -18.69 -19.16
CA SER A 271 14.23 -20.09 -19.03
C SER A 271 13.04 -21.02 -19.03
#